data_1df4a4d34698697a2a23f553bcf9461d
#
_entry.id   1df4a4d34698697a2a23f553bcf9461d
#
_cell.length_a   1.000
_cell.length_b   1.000
_cell.length_c   1.000
_cell.angle_alpha   90.00
_cell.angle_beta   90.00
_cell.angle_gamma   90.00
#
_symmetry.space_group_name_H-M   'P 1'
#
loop_
_entity.id
_entity.type
_entity.pdbx_description
1 polymer ?
#
loop_
_entity_poly.entity_id
_entity_poly.type
_entity_poly.pdbx_seq_one_letter_code
_entity_poly.pdbx_strand_id
1 'polypeptide(L)'
;MAEIVTCSNCGKRNRLPAAARGMARCAACHIALPWLTSASDGDFEEVVTASSLPVLLDLWAPWCGPCRVVAPGVERAARTLAGRLKAVKVNVDEAPRVAERYGVQGIPTLLILRHGREVARQVGAVPPPALLRWVKEMISKPAA
;
A
#
# COMPACT_ATOMS: atom_id res chain seq x y z
N MET A 1 -6.23 11.74 -4.76
CA MET A 1 -5.05 12.54 -5.12
C MET A 1 -4.13 11.74 -6.04
N ALA A 2 -3.21 12.41 -6.70
CA ALA A 2 -2.25 11.74 -7.58
C ALA A 2 -0.84 11.93 -7.04
N GLU A 3 -0.02 10.90 -7.21
CA GLU A 3 1.40 10.93 -6.87
C GLU A 3 2.21 11.10 -8.13
N ILE A 4 3.33 11.83 -8.03
CA ILE A 4 4.30 11.94 -9.12
C ILE A 4 5.41 10.95 -8.85
N VAL A 5 5.60 10.02 -9.79
CA VAL A 5 6.64 8.98 -9.70
C VAL A 5 7.62 9.15 -10.86
N THR A 6 8.88 9.39 -10.54
CA THR A 6 9.93 9.45 -11.53
C THR A 6 10.39 8.04 -11.87
N CYS A 7 10.32 7.68 -13.15
CA CYS A 7 10.74 6.37 -13.61
C CYS A 7 12.25 6.20 -13.41
N SER A 8 12.65 5.15 -12.70
CA SER A 8 14.08 4.86 -12.46
C SER A 8 14.80 4.39 -13.71
N ASN A 9 14.06 3.95 -14.73
CA ASN A 9 14.65 3.47 -15.98
C ASN A 9 14.89 4.58 -17.01
N CYS A 10 13.88 5.45 -17.23
CA CYS A 10 13.98 6.46 -18.31
C CYS A 10 13.89 7.91 -17.81
N GLY A 11 13.66 8.14 -16.53
CA GLY A 11 13.58 9.48 -15.95
C GLY A 11 12.26 10.21 -16.17
N LYS A 12 11.30 9.64 -16.86
CA LYS A 12 9.99 10.26 -17.07
C LYS A 12 9.26 10.44 -15.76
N ARG A 13 8.72 11.65 -15.54
CA ARG A 13 7.83 11.91 -14.41
C ARG A 13 6.43 11.44 -14.77
N ASN A 14 5.89 10.55 -13.96
CA ASN A 14 4.58 9.96 -14.18
C ASN A 14 3.60 10.41 -13.10
N ARG A 15 2.39 10.74 -13.51
CA ARG A 15 1.31 11.04 -12.59
C ARG A 15 0.47 9.78 -12.39
N LEU A 16 0.42 9.28 -11.15
CA LEU A 16 -0.37 8.10 -10.79
C LEU A 16 -1.58 8.52 -9.96
N PRO A 17 -2.78 8.50 -10.54
CA PRO A 17 -3.99 8.74 -9.75
C PRO A 17 -4.18 7.65 -8.69
N ALA A 18 -4.49 8.06 -7.46
CA ALA A 18 -4.66 7.11 -6.36
C ALA A 18 -5.76 6.08 -6.65
N ALA A 19 -6.80 6.47 -7.36
CA ALA A 19 -7.94 5.60 -7.70
C ALA A 19 -7.73 4.76 -8.95
N ALA A 20 -6.56 4.81 -9.61
CA ALA A 20 -6.27 3.93 -10.73
C ALA A 20 -6.29 2.48 -10.26
N ARG A 21 -6.81 1.57 -11.09
CA ARG A 21 -7.13 0.21 -10.66
C ARG A 21 -6.10 -0.84 -11.04
N GLY A 22 -5.48 -0.69 -12.18
CA GLY A 22 -4.56 -1.67 -12.72
C GLY A 22 -3.11 -1.39 -12.39
N MET A 23 -2.21 -2.06 -13.11
CA MET A 23 -0.77 -1.90 -12.94
C MET A 23 -0.32 -0.50 -13.34
N ALA A 24 0.47 0.15 -12.49
CA ALA A 24 1.09 1.44 -12.81
C ALA A 24 2.27 1.21 -13.75
N ARG A 25 2.27 1.89 -14.90
CA ARG A 25 3.33 1.79 -15.91
C ARG A 25 3.83 3.16 -16.31
N CYS A 26 5.12 3.23 -16.63
CA CYS A 26 5.71 4.46 -17.17
C CYS A 26 5.11 4.76 -18.55
N ALA A 27 4.66 6.00 -18.74
CA ALA A 27 4.05 6.43 -19.99
C ALA A 27 5.06 6.43 -21.15
N ALA A 28 6.36 6.55 -20.87
CA ALA A 28 7.40 6.58 -21.89
C ALA A 28 7.98 5.20 -22.20
N CYS A 29 8.46 4.46 -21.20
CA CYS A 29 9.15 3.19 -21.44
C CYS A 29 8.36 1.95 -21.03
N HIS A 30 7.17 2.12 -20.44
CA HIS A 30 6.19 1.08 -20.10
C HIS A 30 6.60 0.08 -19.02
N ILE A 31 7.70 0.31 -18.29
CA ILE A 31 8.00 -0.55 -17.15
C ILE A 31 7.01 -0.32 -16.03
N ALA A 32 6.86 -1.33 -15.17
CA ALA A 32 6.04 -1.20 -13.98
C ALA A 32 6.66 -0.19 -13.01
N LEU A 33 5.82 0.68 -12.44
CA LEU A 33 6.24 1.70 -11.49
C LEU A 33 5.89 1.29 -10.06
N PRO A 34 6.72 1.65 -9.07
CA PRO A 34 6.35 1.51 -7.67
C PRO A 34 5.07 2.31 -7.40
N TRP A 35 4.18 1.74 -6.61
CA TRP A 35 2.92 2.41 -6.31
C TRP A 35 2.71 2.53 -4.82
N LEU A 36 2.88 3.74 -4.32
CA LEU A 36 2.63 4.10 -2.93
C LEU A 36 1.77 5.35 -2.93
N THR A 37 0.59 5.25 -2.35
CA THR A 37 -0.37 6.34 -2.30
C THR A 37 -1.06 6.37 -0.93
N SER A 38 -2.03 7.25 -0.76
CA SER A 38 -2.78 7.39 0.48
C SER A 38 -4.27 7.32 0.22
N ALA A 39 -5.03 6.94 1.24
CA ALA A 39 -6.48 6.95 1.21
C ALA A 39 -7.03 7.36 2.58
N SER A 40 -8.28 7.76 2.60
CA SER A 40 -9.03 8.07 3.81
C SER A 40 -10.45 7.51 3.70
N ASP A 41 -11.32 7.83 4.64
CA ASP A 41 -12.69 7.32 4.63
C ASP A 41 -13.45 7.68 3.34
N GLY A 42 -13.17 8.87 2.78
CA GLY A 42 -13.91 9.39 1.63
C GLY A 42 -13.59 8.71 0.31
N ASP A 43 -12.38 8.16 0.14
CA ASP A 43 -11.93 7.56 -1.12
C ASP A 43 -11.45 6.12 -0.99
N PHE A 44 -11.66 5.50 0.16
CA PHE A 44 -11.18 4.14 0.42
C PHE A 44 -11.68 3.12 -0.61
N GLU A 45 -12.96 3.16 -0.95
CA GLU A 45 -13.53 2.21 -1.91
C GLU A 45 -12.87 2.33 -3.28
N GLU A 46 -12.64 3.54 -3.74
CA GLU A 46 -12.04 3.80 -5.05
C GLU A 46 -10.55 3.44 -5.07
N VAL A 47 -9.83 3.78 -4.02
CA VAL A 47 -8.37 3.61 -3.96
C VAL A 47 -8.00 2.16 -3.64
N VAL A 48 -8.69 1.54 -2.72
CA VAL A 48 -8.34 0.23 -2.16
C VAL A 48 -9.23 -0.89 -2.69
N THR A 49 -10.53 -0.81 -2.45
CA THR A 49 -11.45 -1.91 -2.76
C THR A 49 -11.52 -2.19 -4.25
N ALA A 50 -11.50 -1.14 -5.08
CA ALA A 50 -11.60 -1.26 -6.53
C ALA A 50 -10.27 -1.66 -7.20
N SER A 51 -9.17 -1.72 -6.46
CA SER A 51 -7.86 -2.10 -7.03
C SER A 51 -7.88 -3.54 -7.53
N SER A 52 -7.36 -3.77 -8.75
CA SER A 52 -7.17 -5.10 -9.28
C SER A 52 -5.89 -5.76 -8.76
N LEU A 53 -4.96 -4.98 -8.21
CA LEU A 53 -3.77 -5.50 -7.55
C LEU A 53 -4.04 -5.74 -6.08
N PRO A 54 -3.35 -6.72 -5.46
CA PRO A 54 -3.37 -6.81 -3.99
C PRO A 54 -2.86 -5.50 -3.38
N VAL A 55 -3.44 -5.13 -2.25
CA VAL A 55 -3.09 -3.88 -1.56
C VAL A 55 -2.37 -4.21 -0.25
N LEU A 56 -1.22 -3.58 -0.04
CA LEU A 56 -0.59 -3.50 1.28
C LEU A 56 -1.10 -2.23 1.94
N LEU A 57 -1.97 -2.38 2.93
CA LEU A 57 -2.54 -1.26 3.66
C LEU A 57 -1.73 -1.00 4.92
N ASP A 58 -1.19 0.20 5.04
CA ASP A 58 -0.43 0.66 6.21
C ASP A 58 -1.30 1.61 7.02
N LEU A 59 -1.81 1.12 8.14
CA LEU A 59 -2.62 1.91 9.08
C LEU A 59 -1.68 2.52 10.11
N TRP A 60 -1.55 3.83 10.08
CA TRP A 60 -0.54 4.58 10.82
C TRP A 60 -1.10 5.87 11.43
N ALA A 61 -0.29 6.56 12.23
CA ALA A 61 -0.60 7.90 12.72
C ALA A 61 0.69 8.73 12.84
N PRO A 62 0.60 10.06 12.73
CA PRO A 62 1.79 10.93 12.79
C PRO A 62 2.56 10.85 14.10
N TRP A 63 1.88 10.57 15.20
CA TRP A 63 2.48 10.49 16.55
C TRP A 63 3.09 9.13 16.86
N CYS A 64 2.99 8.17 15.96
CA CYS A 64 3.37 6.79 16.21
C CYS A 64 4.83 6.55 15.80
N GLY A 65 5.71 6.33 16.78
CA GLY A 65 7.12 6.02 16.56
C GLY A 65 7.35 4.72 15.78
N PRO A 66 6.73 3.59 16.19
CA PRO A 66 6.86 2.33 15.46
C PRO A 66 6.39 2.40 14.01
N CYS A 67 5.42 3.27 13.71
CA CYS A 67 4.97 3.49 12.33
C CYS A 67 6.09 4.04 11.44
N ARG A 68 6.95 4.88 12.01
CA ARG A 68 8.11 5.43 11.29
C ARG A 68 9.16 4.37 11.01
N VAL A 69 9.27 3.38 11.88
CA VAL A 69 10.18 2.24 11.69
C VAL A 69 9.73 1.37 10.52
N VAL A 70 8.42 1.21 10.37
CA VAL A 70 7.82 0.38 9.31
C VAL A 70 7.81 1.08 7.94
N ALA A 71 7.73 2.40 7.90
CA ALA A 71 7.59 3.15 6.66
C ALA A 71 8.63 2.81 5.57
N PRO A 72 9.94 2.72 5.87
CA PRO A 72 10.92 2.32 4.86
C PRO A 72 10.67 0.93 4.27
N GLY A 73 10.15 0.00 5.08
CA GLY A 73 9.80 -1.34 4.63
C GLY A 73 8.62 -1.35 3.67
N VAL A 74 7.62 -0.51 3.94
CA VAL A 74 6.47 -0.35 3.04
C VAL A 74 6.93 0.23 1.69
N GLU A 75 7.78 1.24 1.72
CA GLU A 75 8.34 1.83 0.51
C GLU A 75 9.16 0.83 -0.29
N ARG A 76 9.99 0.04 0.39
CA ARG A 76 10.80 -1.01 -0.24
C ARG A 76 9.91 -2.07 -0.89
N ALA A 77 8.85 -2.49 -0.23
CA ALA A 77 7.90 -3.45 -0.78
C ALA A 77 7.26 -2.91 -2.05
N ALA A 78 6.84 -1.64 -2.05
CA ALA A 78 6.26 -1.00 -3.23
C ALA A 78 7.24 -0.99 -4.40
N ARG A 79 8.53 -0.69 -4.15
CA ARG A 79 9.56 -0.69 -5.19
C ARG A 79 9.85 -2.09 -5.71
N THR A 80 10.08 -3.03 -4.81
CA THR A 80 10.46 -4.40 -5.17
C THR A 80 9.34 -5.13 -5.90
N LEU A 81 8.09 -4.86 -5.53
CA LEU A 81 6.90 -5.53 -6.07
C LEU A 81 6.13 -4.64 -7.05
N ALA A 82 6.81 -3.70 -7.70
CA ALA A 82 6.20 -2.84 -8.71
C ALA A 82 5.47 -3.70 -9.77
N GLY A 83 4.24 -3.33 -10.07
CA GLY A 83 3.39 -4.09 -10.99
C GLY A 83 2.61 -5.24 -10.35
N ARG A 84 2.94 -5.61 -9.11
CA ARG A 84 2.32 -6.74 -8.40
C ARG A 84 1.63 -6.31 -7.11
N LEU A 85 1.86 -5.09 -6.65
CA LEU A 85 1.39 -4.58 -5.37
C LEU A 85 1.05 -3.10 -5.48
N LYS A 86 -0.03 -2.71 -4.81
CA LYS A 86 -0.35 -1.30 -4.55
C LYS A 86 -0.23 -1.08 -3.05
N ALA A 87 0.66 -0.19 -2.63
CA ALA A 87 0.81 0.17 -1.22
C ALA A 87 -0.02 1.42 -0.94
N VAL A 88 -0.85 1.36 0.09
CA VAL A 88 -1.74 2.46 0.48
C VAL A 88 -1.56 2.77 1.96
N LYS A 89 -1.31 4.03 2.27
CA LYS A 89 -1.20 4.50 3.66
C LYS A 89 -2.51 5.16 4.08
N VAL A 90 -2.99 4.80 5.26
CA VAL A 90 -4.19 5.38 5.85
C VAL A 90 -3.86 5.91 7.24
N ASN A 91 -4.00 7.21 7.43
CA ASN A 91 -3.86 7.85 8.73
C ASN A 91 -5.13 7.58 9.53
N VAL A 92 -5.01 6.79 10.60
CA VAL A 92 -6.17 6.39 11.40
C VAL A 92 -6.86 7.55 12.11
N ASP A 93 -6.13 8.64 12.37
CA ASP A 93 -6.72 9.83 12.97
C ASP A 93 -7.69 10.54 12.01
N GLU A 94 -7.45 10.42 10.71
CA GLU A 94 -8.28 11.02 9.66
C GLU A 94 -9.28 10.03 9.06
N ALA A 95 -9.14 8.74 9.35
CA ALA A 95 -9.95 7.68 8.75
C ALA A 95 -10.52 6.73 9.82
N PRO A 96 -11.36 7.24 10.73
CA PRO A 96 -11.89 6.40 11.81
C PRO A 96 -12.78 5.25 11.30
N ARG A 97 -13.46 5.41 10.18
CA ARG A 97 -14.30 4.35 9.61
C ARG A 97 -13.48 3.18 9.08
N VAL A 98 -12.38 3.47 8.42
CA VAL A 98 -11.47 2.43 7.95
C VAL A 98 -10.88 1.68 9.15
N ALA A 99 -10.41 2.39 10.17
CA ALA A 99 -9.86 1.78 11.37
C ALA A 99 -10.89 0.87 12.06
N GLU A 100 -12.13 1.31 12.16
CA GLU A 100 -13.22 0.52 12.74
C GLU A 100 -13.55 -0.70 11.88
N ARG A 101 -13.62 -0.54 10.56
CA ARG A 101 -13.93 -1.62 9.62
C ARG A 101 -13.00 -2.82 9.79
N TYR A 102 -11.72 -2.57 10.02
CA TYR A 102 -10.72 -3.63 10.17
C TYR A 102 -10.37 -3.94 11.62
N GLY A 103 -11.08 -3.34 12.56
CA GLY A 103 -10.89 -3.61 13.99
C GLY A 103 -9.48 -3.30 14.47
N VAL A 104 -8.94 -2.16 14.04
CA VAL A 104 -7.57 -1.75 14.38
C VAL A 104 -7.50 -1.36 15.85
N GLN A 105 -6.68 -2.05 16.63
CA GLN A 105 -6.49 -1.78 18.05
C GLN A 105 -5.10 -1.22 18.37
N GLY A 106 -4.12 -1.53 17.55
CA GLY A 106 -2.75 -1.04 17.69
C GLY A 106 -2.20 -0.63 16.34
N ILE A 107 -1.24 0.28 16.33
CA ILE A 107 -0.57 0.74 15.11
C ILE A 107 0.95 0.64 15.28
N PRO A 108 1.69 0.39 14.19
CA PRO A 108 1.17 0.17 12.84
C PRO A 108 0.44 -1.17 12.73
N THR A 109 -0.62 -1.19 11.94
CA THR A 109 -1.27 -2.43 11.50
C THR A 109 -1.12 -2.50 9.99
N LEU A 110 -0.55 -3.59 9.51
CA LEU A 110 -0.33 -3.83 8.09
C LEU A 110 -1.28 -4.93 7.64
N LEU A 111 -2.06 -4.65 6.61
CA LEU A 111 -3.01 -5.62 6.06
C LEU A 111 -2.65 -5.91 4.61
N ILE A 112 -2.80 -7.16 4.20
CA ILE A 112 -2.87 -7.49 2.77
C ILE A 112 -4.35 -7.64 2.44
N LEU A 113 -4.81 -6.87 1.47
CA LEU A 113 -6.22 -6.84 1.06
C LEU A 113 -6.35 -7.24 -0.40
N ARG A 114 -7.42 -7.97 -0.71
CA ARG A 114 -7.88 -8.21 -2.08
C ARG A 114 -9.33 -7.75 -2.18
N HIS A 115 -9.56 -6.70 -2.97
CA HIS A 115 -10.89 -6.08 -3.11
C HIS A 115 -11.51 -5.74 -1.76
N GLY A 116 -10.69 -5.17 -0.86
CA GLY A 116 -11.11 -4.75 0.48
C GLY A 116 -11.22 -5.87 1.51
N ARG A 117 -10.98 -7.13 1.13
CA ARG A 117 -11.04 -8.28 2.04
C ARG A 117 -9.66 -8.56 2.63
N GLU A 118 -9.63 -8.74 3.94
CA GLU A 118 -8.38 -9.02 4.65
C GLU A 118 -7.90 -10.45 4.34
N VAL A 119 -6.69 -10.53 3.78
CA VAL A 119 -6.02 -11.81 3.49
C VAL A 119 -5.04 -12.15 4.61
N ALA A 120 -4.33 -11.14 5.12
CA ALA A 120 -3.33 -11.32 6.16
C ALA A 120 -3.18 -10.04 6.98
N ARG A 121 -2.65 -10.16 8.20
CA ARG A 121 -2.49 -9.05 9.14
C ARG A 121 -1.17 -9.19 9.88
N GLN A 122 -0.49 -8.05 10.05
CA GLN A 122 0.74 -7.94 10.84
C GLN A 122 0.64 -6.70 11.71
N VAL A 123 0.81 -6.83 13.00
CA VAL A 123 0.73 -5.71 13.96
C VAL A 123 2.09 -5.44 14.56
N GLY A 124 2.46 -4.16 14.63
CA GLY A 124 3.70 -3.72 15.23
C GLY A 124 4.82 -3.48 14.22
N ALA A 125 5.96 -3.01 14.71
CA ALA A 125 7.12 -2.69 13.89
C ALA A 125 7.78 -3.97 13.39
N VAL A 126 7.77 -4.15 12.07
CA VAL A 126 8.40 -5.30 11.40
C VAL A 126 9.61 -4.78 10.63
N PRO A 127 10.80 -5.39 10.80
CA PRO A 127 11.98 -4.96 10.04
C PRO A 127 11.76 -5.09 8.52
N PRO A 128 12.33 -4.17 7.70
CA PRO A 128 12.08 -4.18 6.26
C PRO A 128 12.30 -5.52 5.55
N PRO A 129 13.37 -6.29 5.82
CA PRO A 129 13.52 -7.60 5.15
C PRO A 129 12.40 -8.59 5.50
N ALA A 130 11.99 -8.62 6.75
CA ALA A 130 10.91 -9.51 7.21
C ALA A 130 9.57 -9.09 6.62
N LEU A 131 9.32 -7.78 6.55
CA LEU A 131 8.11 -7.24 5.94
C LEU A 131 8.02 -7.63 4.46
N LEU A 132 9.09 -7.46 3.71
CA LEU A 132 9.13 -7.82 2.30
C LEU A 132 8.86 -9.31 2.08
N ARG A 133 9.47 -10.19 2.88
CA ARG A 133 9.21 -11.63 2.79
C ARG A 133 7.75 -11.96 3.06
N TRP A 134 7.19 -11.37 4.09
CA TRP A 134 5.79 -11.57 4.45
C TRP A 134 4.84 -11.12 3.33
N VAL A 135 5.08 -9.92 2.77
CA VAL A 135 4.25 -9.41 1.67
C VAL A 135 4.33 -10.33 0.46
N LYS A 136 5.53 -10.72 0.05
CA LYS A 136 5.72 -11.66 -1.08
C LYS A 136 4.95 -12.95 -0.88
N GLU A 137 5.04 -13.52 0.31
CA GLU A 137 4.35 -14.76 0.64
C GLU A 137 2.83 -14.59 0.58
N MET A 138 2.32 -13.52 1.18
CA MET A 138 0.87 -13.32 1.27
C MET A 138 0.22 -12.99 -0.07
N ILE A 139 0.87 -12.21 -0.94
CA ILE A 139 0.33 -11.89 -2.26
C ILE A 139 0.46 -13.06 -3.25
N SER A 140 1.30 -14.03 -2.96
CA SER A 140 1.47 -15.24 -3.79
C SER A 140 0.40 -16.30 -3.51
N LYS A 141 -0.32 -16.19 -2.38
CA LYS A 141 -1.38 -17.15 -2.05
C LYS A 141 -2.59 -16.91 -2.96
N PRO A 142 -3.24 -17.99 -3.43
CA PRO A 142 -4.46 -17.82 -4.22
C PRO A 142 -5.56 -17.15 -3.37
N ALA A 143 -6.40 -16.37 -4.02
CA ALA A 143 -7.56 -15.78 -3.37
C ALA A 143 -8.50 -16.90 -2.92
N ALA A 144 -8.86 -16.86 -1.64
CA ALA A 144 -9.81 -17.84 -1.07
C ALA A 144 -11.23 -17.51 -1.50
#